data_0e920a7e98c9999f3ee552271aa067ca
#
_entry.id   0e920a7e98c9999f3ee552271aa067ca
#
_cell.length_a   1.000
_cell.length_b   1.000
_cell.length_c   1.000
_cell.angle_alpha   90.00
_cell.angle_beta   90.00
_cell.angle_gamma   90.00
#
_symmetry.space_group_name_H-M   'P 1'
#
loop_
_entity.id
_entity.type
_entity.pdbx_description
1 polymer ?
#
loop_
_entity_poly.entity_id
_entity_poly.type
_entity_poly.pdbx_seq_one_letter_code
_entity_poly.pdbx_strand_id
1 'polypeptide(L)'
;LDHARQGIRANVLCPGFLESVMVDRKRVMSESDLSKRSQAAAAIVPLAREGRYEEMSALALALCDDSVSGYITGQPIVADGGLMLA
;
A
#
# COMPACT_ATOMS: atom_id res chain seq x y z
N LEU A 1 -14.19 16.93 3.27
CA LEU A 1 -15.42 17.09 2.47
C LEU A 1 -15.80 18.54 2.23
N ASP A 2 -15.24 19.46 3.00
CA ASP A 2 -15.56 20.89 2.89
C ASP A 2 -15.21 21.47 1.52
N HIS A 3 -14.25 20.87 0.83
CA HIS A 3 -13.76 21.35 -0.46
C HIS A 3 -14.16 20.45 -1.64
N ALA A 4 -15.04 19.48 -1.41
CA ALA A 4 -15.45 18.56 -2.47
C ALA A 4 -16.09 19.28 -3.65
N ARG A 5 -16.91 20.31 -3.37
CA ARG A 5 -17.57 21.11 -4.43
C ARG A 5 -16.58 21.92 -5.27
N GLN A 6 -15.36 22.10 -4.80
CA GLN A 6 -14.28 22.78 -5.51
C GLN A 6 -13.43 21.83 -6.33
N GLY A 7 -13.83 20.55 -6.39
CA GLY A 7 -13.10 19.55 -7.14
C GLY A 7 -11.91 18.94 -6.40
N ILE A 8 -11.86 19.10 -5.08
CA ILE A 8 -10.77 18.54 -4.28
C ILE A 8 -11.23 17.21 -3.72
N ARG A 9 -10.46 16.16 -4.01
CA ARG A 9 -10.66 14.82 -3.47
C ARG A 9 -9.54 14.48 -2.49
N ALA A 10 -9.86 13.76 -1.45
CA ALA A 10 -8.89 13.28 -0.46
C ALA A 10 -9.23 11.85 -0.07
N ASN A 11 -8.30 10.96 -0.27
CA ASN A 11 -8.40 9.55 0.09
C ASN A 11 -7.17 9.14 0.87
N VAL A 12 -7.25 8.03 1.59
CA VAL A 12 -6.13 7.48 2.34
C VAL A 12 -5.74 6.14 1.73
N LEU A 13 -4.47 5.99 1.39
CA LEU A 13 -3.93 4.70 0.95
C LEU A 13 -3.33 4.01 2.16
N CYS A 14 -3.82 2.80 2.45
CA CYS A 14 -3.44 2.02 3.62
C CYS A 14 -2.74 0.72 3.16
N PRO A 15 -1.42 0.74 2.97
CA PRO A 15 -0.71 -0.48 2.57
C PRO A 15 -0.52 -1.42 3.75
N GLY A 16 -0.37 -2.71 3.45
CA GLY A 16 0.05 -3.72 4.41
C GLY A 16 1.56 -3.92 4.37
N PHE A 17 1.99 -5.17 4.39
CA PHE A 17 3.42 -5.48 4.29
C PHE A 17 3.92 -5.22 2.88
N LEU A 18 4.93 -4.37 2.76
CA LEU A 18 5.59 -4.06 1.51
C LEU A 18 7.03 -4.57 1.55
N GLU A 19 7.52 -5.05 0.42
CA GLU A 19 8.92 -5.38 0.29
C GLU A 19 9.76 -4.12 0.55
N SER A 20 10.86 -4.26 1.28
CA SER A 20 11.68 -3.13 1.64
C SER A 20 13.14 -3.54 1.70
N VAL A 21 13.99 -2.70 1.15
CA VAL A 21 15.44 -2.89 1.23
C VAL A 21 16.06 -2.11 2.39
N MET A 22 15.28 -1.20 3.00
CA MET A 22 15.79 -0.36 4.08
C MET A 22 14.72 -0.22 5.16
N VAL A 23 15.05 -0.68 6.35
CA VAL A 23 14.15 -0.66 7.51
C VAL A 23 14.40 0.55 8.37
N ASP A 24 15.64 0.99 8.38
CA ASP A 24 16.04 2.12 9.19
C ASP A 24 17.14 2.89 8.44
N ARG A 25 17.28 4.16 8.77
CA ARG A 25 18.25 5.05 8.12
C ARG A 25 19.69 4.64 8.37
N LYS A 26 19.93 3.81 9.39
CA LYS A 26 21.28 3.46 9.85
C LYS A 26 21.77 2.14 9.28
N ARG A 27 20.89 1.33 8.70
CA ARG A 27 21.31 0.05 8.13
C ARG A 27 20.34 -0.45 7.08
N VAL A 28 20.90 -1.19 6.14
CA VAL A 28 20.15 -1.94 5.13
C VAL A 28 20.00 -3.37 5.66
N MET A 29 18.83 -3.98 5.46
CA MET A 29 18.61 -5.37 5.85
C MET A 29 19.47 -6.30 5.01
N SER A 30 20.00 -7.35 5.63
CA SER A 30 20.67 -8.43 4.92
C SER A 30 19.67 -9.23 4.07
N GLU A 31 20.17 -9.97 3.09
CA GLU A 31 19.33 -10.89 2.30
C GLU A 31 18.62 -11.91 3.18
N SER A 32 19.28 -12.39 4.23
CA SER A 32 18.70 -13.32 5.17
C SER A 32 17.52 -12.71 5.92
N ASP A 33 17.64 -11.46 6.36
CA ASP A 33 16.57 -10.76 7.06
C ASP A 33 15.38 -10.48 6.13
N LEU A 34 15.65 -10.07 4.89
CA LEU A 34 14.61 -9.86 3.89
C LEU A 34 13.86 -11.15 3.58
N SER A 35 14.57 -12.27 3.46
CA SER A 35 13.95 -13.56 3.21
C SER A 35 13.05 -13.99 4.37
N LYS A 36 13.50 -13.82 5.62
CA LYS A 36 12.70 -14.13 6.80
C LYS A 36 11.44 -13.28 6.86
N ARG A 37 11.57 -12.00 6.55
CA ARG A 37 10.45 -11.09 6.53
C ARG A 37 9.42 -11.47 5.47
N SER A 38 9.89 -11.81 4.28
CA SER A 38 9.04 -12.25 3.18
C SER A 38 8.30 -13.54 3.54
N GLN A 39 8.99 -14.50 4.16
CA GLN A 39 8.38 -15.75 4.62
C GLN A 39 7.33 -15.50 5.70
N ALA A 40 7.60 -14.59 6.62
CA ALA A 40 6.64 -14.24 7.67
C ALA A 40 5.38 -13.60 7.07
N ALA A 41 5.53 -12.71 6.10
CA ALA A 41 4.40 -12.11 5.41
C ALA A 41 3.59 -13.16 4.64
N ALA A 42 4.27 -14.07 3.94
CA ALA A 42 3.60 -15.14 3.19
C ALA A 42 2.76 -16.06 4.10
N ALA A 43 3.15 -16.19 5.36
CA ALA A 43 2.44 -17.03 6.30
C ALA A 43 1.11 -16.42 6.78
N ILE A 44 0.99 -15.10 6.80
CA ILE A 44 -0.18 -14.43 7.39
C ILE A 44 -1.02 -13.63 6.39
N VAL A 45 -0.44 -13.20 5.27
CA VAL A 45 -1.15 -12.45 4.25
C VAL A 45 -1.92 -13.42 3.34
N PRO A 46 -3.23 -13.24 3.14
CA PRO A 46 -4.00 -14.15 2.27
C PRO A 46 -3.44 -14.30 0.86
N LEU A 47 -2.91 -13.24 0.24
CA LEU A 47 -2.25 -13.35 -1.06
C LEU A 47 -0.87 -14.00 -0.98
N ALA A 48 -0.41 -14.35 0.23
CA ALA A 48 0.81 -15.11 0.49
C ALA A 48 2.08 -14.42 -0.03
N ARG A 49 2.12 -13.09 0.03
CA ARG A 49 3.29 -12.31 -0.34
C ARG A 49 3.23 -10.90 0.23
N GLU A 50 4.36 -10.24 0.24
CA GLU A 50 4.41 -8.79 0.45
C GLU A 50 3.94 -8.06 -0.82
N GLY A 51 3.44 -6.85 -0.65
CA GLY A 51 3.17 -5.98 -1.78
C GLY A 51 4.45 -5.37 -2.32
N ARG A 52 4.43 -4.95 -3.58
CA ARG A 52 5.56 -4.27 -4.22
C ARG A 52 5.32 -2.77 -4.24
N TYR A 53 6.40 -1.99 -4.18
CA TYR A 53 6.30 -0.54 -4.27
C TYR A 53 5.61 -0.09 -5.56
N GLU A 54 5.86 -0.77 -6.67
CA GLU A 54 5.24 -0.46 -7.95
C GLU A 54 3.72 -0.58 -7.89
N GLU A 55 3.21 -1.54 -7.12
CA GLU A 55 1.77 -1.71 -6.94
C GLU A 55 1.17 -0.52 -6.18
N MET A 56 1.88 -0.03 -5.16
CA MET A 56 1.45 1.14 -4.41
C MET A 56 1.54 2.42 -5.24
N SER A 57 2.61 2.58 -6.01
CA SER A 57 2.79 3.74 -6.89
C SER A 57 1.71 3.79 -7.97
N ALA A 58 1.40 2.66 -8.59
CA ALA A 58 0.35 2.58 -9.59
C ALA A 58 -1.01 2.91 -9.01
N LEU A 59 -1.30 2.40 -7.81
CA LEU A 59 -2.56 2.69 -7.13
C LEU A 59 -2.67 4.16 -6.74
N ALA A 60 -1.59 4.75 -6.22
CA ALA A 60 -1.57 6.18 -5.88
C ALA A 60 -1.82 7.04 -7.11
N LEU A 61 -1.21 6.73 -8.23
CA LEU A 61 -1.44 7.44 -9.48
C LEU A 61 -2.89 7.30 -9.95
N ALA A 62 -3.47 6.11 -9.84
CA ALA A 62 -4.86 5.88 -10.20
C ALA A 62 -5.82 6.70 -9.32
N LEU A 63 -5.50 6.83 -8.03
CA LEU A 63 -6.31 7.63 -7.11
C LEU A 63 -6.21 9.14 -7.39
N CYS A 64 -5.11 9.58 -7.99
CA CYS A 64 -4.92 10.97 -8.40
C CYS A 64 -5.53 11.29 -9.77
N ASP A 65 -5.87 10.28 -10.55
CA ASP A 65 -6.37 10.45 -11.90
C ASP A 65 -7.90 10.51 -11.90
N ASP A 66 -8.46 11.68 -12.18
CA ASP A 66 -9.90 11.88 -12.17
C ASP A 66 -10.63 11.04 -13.21
N SER A 67 -9.96 10.66 -14.30
CA SER A 67 -10.57 9.81 -15.32
C SER A 67 -10.73 8.36 -14.83
N VAL A 68 -9.98 7.97 -13.80
CA VAL A 68 -10.01 6.62 -13.22
C VAL A 68 -10.84 6.60 -11.95
N SER A 69 -10.61 7.54 -11.05
CA SER A 69 -11.16 7.52 -9.69
C SER A 69 -11.88 8.82 -9.31
N GLY A 70 -12.33 9.58 -10.30
CA GLY A 70 -12.91 10.90 -10.06
C GLY A 70 -14.14 10.91 -9.15
N TYR A 71 -14.79 9.77 -8.97
CA TYR A 71 -15.96 9.67 -8.10
C TYR A 71 -15.63 9.11 -6.71
N ILE A 72 -14.34 8.92 -6.40
CA ILE A 72 -13.89 8.39 -5.12
C ILE A 72 -13.31 9.54 -4.29
N THR A 73 -13.89 9.80 -3.14
CA THR A 73 -13.35 10.75 -2.16
C THR A 73 -13.75 10.33 -0.76
N GLY A 74 -12.94 10.69 0.22
CA GLY A 74 -13.20 10.40 1.63
C GLY A 74 -13.03 8.94 2.00
N GLN A 75 -12.32 8.13 1.20
CA GLN A 75 -12.25 6.69 1.42
C GLN A 75 -10.85 6.23 1.84
N PRO A 76 -10.80 5.29 2.80
CA PRO A 76 -9.58 4.51 3.01
C PRO A 76 -9.53 3.41 1.95
N ILE A 77 -8.43 3.36 1.23
CA ILE A 77 -8.18 2.30 0.24
C ILE A 77 -7.15 1.36 0.83
N VAL A 78 -7.60 0.18 1.24
CA VAL A 78 -6.73 -0.82 1.86
C VAL A 78 -6.12 -1.70 0.77
N ALA A 79 -4.80 -1.77 0.75
CA ALA A 79 -4.04 -2.57 -0.22
C ALA A 79 -3.03 -3.42 0.56
N ASP A 80 -3.52 -4.50 1.16
CA ASP A 80 -2.77 -5.30 2.15
C ASP A 80 -2.77 -6.80 1.84
N GLY A 81 -3.18 -7.17 0.65
CA GLY A 81 -3.26 -8.59 0.28
C GLY A 81 -4.34 -9.37 1.03
N GLY A 82 -5.28 -8.68 1.65
CA GLY A 82 -6.36 -9.28 2.42
C GLY A 82 -6.08 -9.44 3.91
N LEU A 83 -4.96 -8.89 4.39
CA LEU A 83 -4.53 -9.10 5.78
C LEU A 83 -5.60 -8.68 6.81
N MET A 84 -6.26 -7.55 6.61
CA MET A 84 -7.26 -7.06 7.56
C MET A 84 -8.53 -7.91 7.62
N LEU A 85 -8.76 -8.74 6.62
CA LEU A 85 -9.91 -9.64 6.57
C LEU A 85 -9.56 -11.06 7.00
N ALA A 86 -8.29 -11.28 7.29
CA ALA A 86 -7.80 -12.60 7.67
C ALA A 86 -8.16 -12.96 9.11
#